data_7ee6bbacb1d308d7a778a7b69c95b280
#
_entry.id   7ee6bbacb1d308d7a778a7b69c95b280
#
_cell.length_a   1.000
_cell.length_b   1.000
_cell.length_c   1.000
_cell.angle_alpha   90.00
_cell.angle_beta   90.00
_cell.angle_gamma   90.00
#
_symmetry.space_group_name_H-M   'P 1'
#
loop_
_entity.id
_entity.type
_entity.pdbx_description
1 polymer ?
#
loop_
_entity_poly.entity_id
_entity_poly.type
_entity_poly.pdbx_seq_one_letter_code
_entity_poly.pdbx_strand_id
1 'polypeptide(L)'
;MATRRGDTLLFPTPPVVAAHAAIGGKKEGEGPLAACFDELSADNFFGQSNWEAAEKEMALRAARLCLKKAETTPDKVSLALAGDLQAQCTASSYALRELGIPFVGLFGACSTMAEALGLGAALCSAGMADGLLAMTSSHFCAAERQFRTPLSYGAVRTPTAQWTATAAGACLLRPAGEGVQLCAATFGRVQDYKIKDINNMGAAMAPAAAATLLRYLKDTGSAPADFDRIYTGDLGHVGGQLLRDLLAAEGLLLKNHVDCGCVLYDAAEQTVKSGGSGPGCCASVLCGHILPRLEKGTQKRVLFIATGALMSQTTFLQKERIPAIAHLVELRSPQQKEENG
;
A
#
# COMPACT_ATOMS: atom_id res chain seq x y z
N MET A 1 -20.51 5.44 14.45
CA MET A 1 -19.29 6.23 14.67
C MET A 1 -18.14 5.31 15.02
N ALA A 2 -16.92 5.66 14.60
CA ALA A 2 -15.72 4.93 14.99
C ALA A 2 -15.55 4.95 16.53
N THR A 3 -15.02 3.86 17.07
CA THR A 3 -14.63 3.75 18.48
C THR A 3 -13.15 3.45 18.58
N ARG A 4 -12.51 3.80 19.70
CA ARG A 4 -11.09 3.53 19.90
C ARG A 4 -10.89 2.48 20.98
N ARG A 5 -10.02 1.49 20.69
CA ARG A 5 -9.57 0.51 21.67
C ARG A 5 -8.04 0.42 21.61
N GLY A 6 -7.38 0.92 22.64
CA GLY A 6 -5.92 1.07 22.62
C GLY A 6 -5.45 2.03 21.50
N ASP A 7 -4.62 1.53 20.60
CA ASP A 7 -4.13 2.26 19.42
C ASP A 7 -4.99 1.99 18.15
N THR A 8 -6.00 1.12 18.25
CA THR A 8 -6.83 0.67 17.13
C THR A 8 -8.16 1.43 17.09
N LEU A 9 -8.51 1.93 15.91
CA LEU A 9 -9.84 2.44 15.58
C LEU A 9 -10.69 1.27 15.07
N LEU A 10 -11.88 1.12 15.62
CA LEU A 10 -12.88 0.14 15.21
C LEU A 10 -14.04 0.87 14.52
N PHE A 11 -14.54 0.32 13.44
CA PHE A 11 -15.66 0.87 12.66
C PHE A 11 -16.86 -0.04 12.76
N PRO A 12 -17.76 0.11 13.79
CA PRO A 12 -18.93 -0.73 13.97
C PRO A 12 -19.89 -0.71 12.78
N THR A 13 -19.98 0.42 12.10
CA THR A 13 -20.59 0.55 10.77
C THR A 13 -19.45 0.79 9.78
N PRO A 14 -18.92 -0.27 9.15
CA PRO A 14 -17.72 -0.16 8.34
C PRO A 14 -17.95 0.67 7.08
N PRO A 15 -17.11 1.65 6.77
CA PRO A 15 -17.03 2.19 5.43
C PRO A 15 -16.61 1.10 4.44
N VAL A 16 -16.88 1.31 3.17
CA VAL A 16 -16.61 0.34 2.12
C VAL A 16 -15.66 0.88 1.07
N VAL A 17 -14.84 0.01 0.50
CA VAL A 17 -14.16 0.25 -0.77
C VAL A 17 -15.17 -0.05 -1.87
N ALA A 18 -15.76 1.01 -2.44
CA ALA A 18 -16.81 0.92 -3.44
C ALA A 18 -16.27 0.64 -4.85
N ALA A 19 -15.04 1.02 -5.12
CA ALA A 19 -14.33 0.71 -6.36
C ALA A 19 -12.81 0.80 -6.14
N HIS A 20 -12.06 0.14 -7.00
CA HIS A 20 -10.60 0.16 -6.99
C HIS A 20 -10.04 -0.03 -8.40
N ALA A 21 -8.80 0.41 -8.61
CA ALA A 21 -8.07 0.23 -9.86
C ALA A 21 -6.58 0.02 -9.61
N ALA A 22 -5.94 -0.80 -10.44
CA ALA A 22 -4.51 -1.08 -10.42
C ALA A 22 -3.91 -0.87 -11.81
N ILE A 23 -2.89 -0.01 -11.90
CA ILE A 23 -2.12 0.26 -13.12
C ILE A 23 -0.69 -0.20 -12.88
N GLY A 24 -0.08 -0.85 -13.88
CA GLY A 24 1.29 -1.34 -13.79
C GLY A 24 2.14 -1.02 -15.02
N GLY A 25 3.45 -1.02 -14.83
CA GLY A 25 4.44 -0.88 -15.88
C GLY A 25 4.81 -2.22 -16.52
N LYS A 26 5.85 -2.16 -17.36
CA LYS A 26 6.32 -3.32 -18.15
C LYS A 26 6.73 -4.50 -17.27
N LYS A 27 7.54 -4.26 -16.23
CA LYS A 27 8.06 -5.32 -15.36
C LYS A 27 6.96 -5.97 -14.53
N GLU A 28 5.97 -5.22 -14.10
CA GLU A 28 4.79 -5.69 -13.40
C GLU A 28 3.91 -6.56 -14.31
N GLY A 29 3.86 -6.22 -15.62
CA GLY A 29 3.19 -7.01 -16.65
C GLY A 29 3.90 -8.31 -17.02
N GLU A 30 5.15 -8.50 -16.62
CA GLU A 30 5.92 -9.73 -16.78
C GLU A 30 5.84 -10.64 -15.53
N GLY A 31 5.20 -10.18 -14.46
CA GLY A 31 5.11 -10.86 -13.17
C GLY A 31 3.89 -11.77 -13.04
N PRO A 32 3.84 -12.56 -11.94
CA PRO A 32 2.76 -13.52 -11.70
C PRO A 32 1.37 -12.90 -11.59
N LEU A 33 1.29 -11.62 -11.25
CA LEU A 33 0.03 -10.89 -11.10
C LEU A 33 -0.35 -10.03 -12.32
N ALA A 34 0.29 -10.22 -13.47
CA ALA A 34 0.01 -9.44 -14.68
C ALA A 34 -1.49 -9.37 -15.03
N ALA A 35 -2.20 -10.49 -14.95
CA ALA A 35 -3.64 -10.58 -15.22
C ALA A 35 -4.52 -9.90 -14.14
N CYS A 36 -3.93 -9.42 -13.05
CA CYS A 36 -4.64 -8.73 -11.97
C CYS A 36 -4.68 -7.21 -12.15
N PHE A 37 -3.89 -6.68 -13.08
CA PHE A 37 -3.90 -5.25 -13.38
C PHE A 37 -5.05 -4.89 -14.32
N ASP A 38 -5.65 -3.74 -14.12
CA ASP A 38 -6.66 -3.18 -15.02
C ASP A 38 -6.04 -2.63 -16.30
N GLU A 39 -4.84 -2.07 -16.19
CA GLU A 39 -4.07 -1.54 -17.31
C GLU A 39 -2.58 -1.81 -17.07
N LEU A 40 -1.89 -2.24 -18.14
CA LEU A 40 -0.43 -2.42 -18.16
C LEU A 40 0.17 -1.61 -19.30
N SER A 41 1.25 -0.90 -19.01
CA SER A 41 2.01 -0.17 -20.03
C SER A 41 3.31 -0.89 -20.37
N ALA A 42 3.53 -1.19 -21.65
CA ALA A 42 4.84 -1.67 -22.14
C ALA A 42 5.89 -0.55 -22.19
N ASP A 43 5.44 0.72 -22.16
CA ASP A 43 6.28 1.90 -22.13
C ASP A 43 6.44 2.40 -20.69
N ASN A 44 7.67 2.37 -20.17
CA ASN A 44 7.98 2.86 -18.83
C ASN A 44 7.79 4.38 -18.66
N PHE A 45 7.66 5.11 -19.76
CA PHE A 45 7.37 6.55 -19.74
C PHE A 45 5.88 6.87 -19.77
N PHE A 46 5.01 5.88 -19.99
CA PHE A 46 3.56 6.12 -20.09
C PHE A 46 3.20 7.22 -21.10
N GLY A 47 3.97 7.33 -22.18
CA GLY A 47 3.84 8.38 -23.18
C GLY A 47 4.33 9.77 -22.76
N GLN A 48 5.03 9.89 -21.63
CA GLN A 48 5.55 11.15 -21.09
C GLN A 48 7.04 11.34 -21.42
N SER A 49 7.57 12.54 -21.19
CA SER A 49 8.96 12.89 -21.52
C SER A 49 9.97 12.59 -20.40
N ASN A 50 9.51 12.31 -19.19
CA ASN A 50 10.37 12.04 -18.04
C ASN A 50 9.64 11.12 -17.03
N TRP A 51 10.38 10.54 -16.10
CA TRP A 51 9.90 9.53 -15.16
C TRP A 51 8.91 10.06 -14.13
N GLU A 52 9.07 11.31 -13.68
CA GLU A 52 8.14 11.94 -12.73
C GLU A 52 6.79 12.20 -13.38
N ALA A 53 6.80 12.66 -14.63
CA ALA A 53 5.58 12.81 -15.42
C ALA A 53 4.92 11.45 -15.73
N ALA A 54 5.73 10.41 -15.95
CA ALA A 54 5.24 9.03 -16.13
C ALA A 54 4.51 8.53 -14.88
N GLU A 55 5.08 8.73 -13.69
CA GLU A 55 4.43 8.35 -12.44
C GLU A 55 3.14 9.14 -12.22
N LYS A 56 3.15 10.47 -12.47
CA LYS A 56 1.95 11.32 -12.42
C LYS A 56 0.85 10.80 -13.35
N GLU A 57 1.19 10.46 -14.58
CA GLU A 57 0.24 9.95 -15.57
C GLU A 57 -0.35 8.60 -15.13
N MET A 58 0.47 7.69 -14.64
CA MET A 58 0.04 6.41 -14.12
C MET A 58 -0.91 6.56 -12.92
N ALA A 59 -0.58 7.42 -11.96
CA ALA A 59 -1.43 7.74 -10.81
C ALA A 59 -2.78 8.35 -11.26
N LEU A 60 -2.76 9.25 -12.24
CA LEU A 60 -3.95 9.87 -12.82
C LEU A 60 -4.86 8.84 -13.51
N ARG A 61 -4.28 7.89 -14.27
CA ARG A 61 -5.04 6.80 -14.89
C ARG A 61 -5.67 5.90 -13.85
N ALA A 62 -4.96 5.54 -12.77
CA ALA A 62 -5.51 4.74 -11.68
C ALA A 62 -6.72 5.44 -11.03
N ALA A 63 -6.59 6.74 -10.73
CA ALA A 63 -7.68 7.53 -10.18
C ALA A 63 -8.89 7.60 -11.12
N ARG A 64 -8.68 7.95 -12.40
CA ARG A 64 -9.74 8.03 -13.41
C ARG A 64 -10.46 6.70 -13.60
N LEU A 65 -9.73 5.61 -13.66
CA LEU A 65 -10.32 4.28 -13.83
C LEU A 65 -11.10 3.85 -12.59
N CYS A 66 -10.59 4.14 -11.39
CA CYS A 66 -11.30 3.89 -10.14
C CYS A 66 -12.64 4.65 -10.09
N LEU A 67 -12.64 5.95 -10.43
CA LEU A 67 -13.85 6.77 -10.50
C LEU A 67 -14.83 6.27 -11.57
N LYS A 68 -14.33 5.86 -12.73
CA LYS A 68 -15.14 5.26 -13.80
C LYS A 68 -15.84 3.97 -13.34
N LYS A 69 -15.11 3.07 -12.65
CA LYS A 69 -15.69 1.84 -12.09
C LYS A 69 -16.74 2.13 -11.01
N ALA A 70 -16.59 3.22 -10.27
CA ALA A 70 -17.54 3.67 -9.26
C ALA A 70 -18.73 4.44 -9.86
N GLU A 71 -18.80 4.60 -11.18
CA GLU A 71 -19.80 5.40 -11.90
C GLU A 71 -19.96 6.80 -11.30
N THR A 72 -18.80 7.44 -10.99
CA THR A 72 -18.77 8.75 -10.33
C THR A 72 -17.80 9.70 -11.02
N THR A 73 -17.90 10.98 -10.69
CA THR A 73 -17.10 12.06 -11.26
C THR A 73 -16.25 12.74 -10.17
N PRO A 74 -15.13 13.40 -10.52
CA PRO A 74 -14.23 14.03 -9.56
C PRO A 74 -14.93 15.03 -8.61
N ASP A 75 -15.93 15.75 -9.06
CA ASP A 75 -16.72 16.73 -8.28
C ASP A 75 -17.56 16.07 -7.15
N LYS A 76 -17.77 14.77 -7.22
CA LYS A 76 -18.46 13.98 -6.19
C LYS A 76 -17.49 13.38 -5.15
N VAL A 77 -16.20 13.62 -5.30
CA VAL A 77 -15.18 13.18 -4.35
C VAL A 77 -14.87 14.30 -3.37
N SER A 78 -15.19 14.10 -2.10
CA SER A 78 -15.01 15.12 -1.05
C SER A 78 -13.54 15.44 -0.80
N LEU A 79 -12.67 14.41 -0.88
CA LEU A 79 -11.26 14.51 -0.53
C LEU A 79 -10.46 13.38 -1.18
N ALA A 80 -9.21 13.66 -1.55
CA ALA A 80 -8.22 12.65 -1.88
C ALA A 80 -7.11 12.61 -0.82
N LEU A 81 -6.79 11.41 -0.34
CA LEU A 81 -5.64 11.09 0.49
C LEU A 81 -4.64 10.34 -0.38
N ALA A 82 -3.48 10.91 -0.62
CA ALA A 82 -2.53 10.31 -1.56
C ALA A 82 -1.08 10.62 -1.18
N GLY A 83 -0.17 9.78 -1.69
CA GLY A 83 1.26 10.00 -1.55
C GLY A 83 2.06 9.09 -2.47
N ASP A 84 3.30 9.46 -2.64
CA ASP A 84 4.29 8.80 -3.48
C ASP A 84 5.70 8.98 -2.87
N LEU A 85 6.75 8.55 -3.58
CA LEU A 85 8.13 8.66 -3.07
C LEU A 85 8.87 9.92 -3.54
N GLN A 86 8.24 10.77 -4.35
CA GLN A 86 8.84 12.01 -4.80
C GLN A 86 8.69 13.09 -3.72
N ALA A 87 9.64 14.02 -3.68
CA ALA A 87 9.58 15.14 -2.75
C ALA A 87 8.24 15.91 -2.90
N GLN A 88 7.61 16.25 -1.77
CA GLN A 88 6.31 16.95 -1.71
C GLN A 88 5.15 16.19 -2.38
N CYS A 89 5.22 14.86 -2.47
CA CYS A 89 4.22 14.05 -3.16
C CYS A 89 3.92 14.58 -4.58
N THR A 90 4.95 14.78 -5.38
CA THR A 90 4.87 15.45 -6.68
C THR A 90 3.95 14.71 -7.64
N ALA A 91 4.07 13.38 -7.77
CA ALA A 91 3.20 12.61 -8.66
C ALA A 91 1.73 12.73 -8.26
N SER A 92 1.43 12.57 -6.98
CA SER A 92 0.08 12.67 -6.42
C SER A 92 -0.53 14.06 -6.60
N SER A 93 0.21 15.12 -6.23
CA SER A 93 -0.28 16.49 -6.29
C SER A 93 -0.55 16.94 -7.73
N TYR A 94 0.31 16.57 -8.68
CA TYR A 94 0.12 16.90 -10.09
C TYR A 94 -0.98 16.08 -10.75
N ALA A 95 -1.19 14.83 -10.34
CA ALA A 95 -2.32 14.03 -10.81
C ALA A 95 -3.65 14.59 -10.32
N LEU A 96 -3.73 14.92 -9.03
CA LEU A 96 -4.96 15.43 -8.40
C LEU A 96 -5.31 16.86 -8.82
N ARG A 97 -4.32 17.68 -9.15
CA ARG A 97 -4.54 18.99 -9.79
C ARG A 97 -5.39 18.86 -11.06
N GLU A 98 -5.15 17.83 -11.89
CA GLU A 98 -5.91 17.61 -13.12
C GLU A 98 -7.35 17.13 -12.89
N LEU A 99 -7.62 16.55 -11.71
CA LEU A 99 -8.95 16.11 -11.31
C LEU A 99 -9.74 17.19 -10.56
N GLY A 100 -9.05 18.21 -10.04
CA GLY A 100 -9.68 19.28 -9.25
C GLY A 100 -10.24 18.79 -7.89
N ILE A 101 -9.78 17.64 -7.38
CA ILE A 101 -10.24 17.09 -6.10
C ILE A 101 -9.44 17.74 -4.96
N PRO A 102 -10.07 18.14 -3.83
CA PRO A 102 -9.36 18.57 -2.63
C PRO A 102 -8.35 17.49 -2.19
N PHE A 103 -7.12 17.88 -1.83
CA PHE A 103 -6.02 16.96 -1.64
C PHE A 103 -5.31 17.16 -0.30
N VAL A 104 -5.06 16.05 0.38
CA VAL A 104 -4.15 15.96 1.53
C VAL A 104 -3.04 14.97 1.21
N GLY A 105 -1.80 15.47 1.18
CA GLY A 105 -0.59 14.67 0.96
C GLY A 105 -0.21 13.89 2.20
N LEU A 106 0.09 12.61 2.03
CA LEU A 106 0.54 11.70 3.08
C LEU A 106 2.00 11.31 2.83
N PHE A 107 2.78 11.28 3.91
CA PHE A 107 4.24 11.11 3.85
C PHE A 107 4.71 9.82 4.54
N GLY A 108 3.90 8.78 4.51
CA GLY A 108 4.21 7.46 5.08
C GLY A 108 5.14 6.59 4.24
N ALA A 109 5.76 7.12 3.17
CA ALA A 109 6.52 6.35 2.18
C ALA A 109 5.69 5.16 1.65
N CYS A 110 6.23 3.92 1.70
CA CYS A 110 5.51 2.74 1.22
C CYS A 110 4.28 2.37 2.08
N SER A 111 4.16 2.91 3.33
CA SER A 111 2.99 2.65 4.21
C SER A 111 1.76 3.49 3.88
N THR A 112 1.89 4.45 2.98
CA THR A 112 0.87 5.47 2.68
C THR A 112 -0.49 4.89 2.27
N MET A 113 -0.54 3.73 1.59
CA MET A 113 -1.84 3.17 1.18
C MET A 113 -2.69 2.72 2.37
N ALA A 114 -2.12 2.05 3.36
CA ALA A 114 -2.85 1.67 4.58
C ALA A 114 -3.16 2.90 5.46
N GLU A 115 -2.27 3.90 5.47
CA GLU A 115 -2.51 5.20 6.12
C GLU A 115 -3.73 5.90 5.50
N ALA A 116 -3.77 6.01 4.17
CA ALA A 116 -4.88 6.63 3.43
C ALA A 116 -6.21 5.91 3.65
N LEU A 117 -6.20 4.57 3.62
CA LEU A 117 -7.40 3.77 3.88
C LEU A 117 -7.90 3.94 5.33
N GLY A 118 -7.00 3.90 6.31
CA GLY A 118 -7.35 4.05 7.72
C GLY A 118 -7.90 5.44 8.04
N LEU A 119 -7.25 6.51 7.56
CA LEU A 119 -7.72 7.88 7.70
C LEU A 119 -9.04 8.10 6.95
N GLY A 120 -9.12 7.59 5.73
CA GLY A 120 -10.33 7.68 4.91
C GLY A 120 -11.52 7.00 5.57
N ALA A 121 -11.33 5.80 6.13
CA ALA A 121 -12.37 5.10 6.87
C ALA A 121 -12.82 5.89 8.12
N ALA A 122 -11.89 6.51 8.83
CA ALA A 122 -12.23 7.35 9.98
C ALA A 122 -13.05 8.58 9.58
N LEU A 123 -12.69 9.27 8.49
CA LEU A 123 -13.41 10.43 7.97
C LEU A 123 -14.82 10.04 7.45
N CYS A 124 -14.94 8.94 6.72
CA CYS A 124 -16.23 8.40 6.28
C CYS A 124 -17.12 8.02 7.47
N SER A 125 -16.57 7.31 8.46
CA SER A 125 -17.30 6.92 9.69
C SER A 125 -17.75 8.12 10.53
N ALA A 126 -17.05 9.24 10.45
CA ALA A 126 -17.39 10.49 11.13
C ALA A 126 -18.40 11.34 10.35
N GLY A 127 -18.81 10.93 9.15
CA GLY A 127 -19.68 11.70 8.27
C GLY A 127 -19.03 12.95 7.70
N MET A 128 -17.69 12.97 7.61
CA MET A 128 -16.92 14.11 7.06
C MET A 128 -16.61 13.96 5.57
N ALA A 129 -16.86 12.80 4.98
CA ALA A 129 -16.67 12.53 3.57
C ALA A 129 -17.69 11.50 3.07
N ASP A 130 -18.39 11.81 1.98
CA ASP A 130 -19.33 10.91 1.31
C ASP A 130 -18.66 10.07 0.23
N GLY A 131 -17.55 10.54 -0.31
CA GLY A 131 -16.65 9.86 -1.24
C GLY A 131 -15.23 10.32 -1.01
N LEU A 132 -14.31 9.38 -0.77
CA LEU A 132 -12.91 9.65 -0.51
C LEU A 132 -12.03 8.79 -1.38
N LEU A 133 -11.11 9.41 -2.12
CA LEU A 133 -10.14 8.73 -2.96
C LEU A 133 -8.85 8.48 -2.17
N ALA A 134 -8.50 7.21 -1.92
CA ALA A 134 -7.21 6.81 -1.39
C ALA A 134 -6.35 6.27 -2.54
N MET A 135 -5.17 6.86 -2.79
CA MET A 135 -4.31 6.42 -3.89
C MET A 135 -2.84 6.57 -3.58
N THR A 136 -2.04 5.66 -4.10
CA THR A 136 -0.57 5.76 -4.04
C THR A 136 0.06 5.22 -5.31
N SER A 137 1.25 5.73 -5.62
CA SER A 137 2.04 5.33 -6.77
C SER A 137 3.53 5.27 -6.43
N SER A 138 4.28 4.56 -7.25
CA SER A 138 5.73 4.67 -7.32
C SER A 138 6.19 4.35 -8.74
N HIS A 139 7.32 4.95 -9.13
CA HIS A 139 8.00 4.65 -10.39
C HIS A 139 9.45 4.35 -10.11
N PHE A 140 9.95 3.20 -10.58
CA PHE A 140 11.31 2.73 -10.31
C PHE A 140 12.36 3.85 -10.52
N CYS A 141 12.43 4.42 -11.71
CA CYS A 141 13.45 5.40 -12.04
C CYS A 141 13.28 6.72 -11.26
N ALA A 142 12.06 7.20 -11.07
CA ALA A 142 11.79 8.44 -10.32
C ALA A 142 12.20 8.31 -8.84
N ALA A 143 11.96 7.14 -8.23
CA ALA A 143 12.34 6.87 -6.84
C ALA A 143 13.83 6.58 -6.70
N GLU A 144 14.38 5.65 -7.50
CA GLU A 144 15.76 5.19 -7.35
C GLU A 144 16.79 6.28 -7.61
N ARG A 145 16.54 7.21 -8.54
CA ARG A 145 17.49 8.30 -8.82
C ARG A 145 17.71 9.27 -7.67
N GLN A 146 16.83 9.27 -6.67
CA GLN A 146 17.01 10.09 -5.47
C GLN A 146 18.19 9.59 -4.61
N PHE A 147 18.53 8.30 -4.72
CA PHE A 147 19.54 7.62 -3.92
C PHE A 147 20.69 7.07 -4.75
N ARG A 148 20.48 6.84 -6.06
CA ARG A 148 21.44 6.26 -7.00
C ARG A 148 21.71 7.23 -8.13
N THR A 149 22.81 7.98 -8.05
CA THR A 149 23.20 8.98 -9.05
C THR A 149 24.61 8.72 -9.53
N PRO A 150 24.87 8.58 -10.84
CA PRO A 150 23.86 8.47 -11.92
C PRO A 150 23.17 7.10 -11.93
N LEU A 151 21.87 7.07 -12.20
CA LEU A 151 21.07 5.84 -12.21
C LEU A 151 21.58 4.81 -13.24
N SER A 152 22.10 5.30 -14.36
CA SER A 152 22.68 4.48 -15.45
C SER A 152 23.98 3.77 -15.08
N TYR A 153 24.60 4.09 -13.96
CA TYR A 153 25.85 3.46 -13.51
C TYR A 153 25.69 1.94 -13.23
N GLY A 154 24.49 1.51 -12.93
CA GLY A 154 24.11 0.09 -12.97
C GLY A 154 24.88 -0.81 -12.00
N ALA A 155 24.97 -0.45 -10.72
CA ALA A 155 25.60 -1.32 -9.71
C ALA A 155 24.83 -2.64 -9.54
N VAL A 156 25.55 -3.73 -9.29
CA VAL A 156 24.96 -5.01 -8.94
C VAL A 156 24.15 -4.85 -7.64
N ARG A 157 22.86 -5.21 -7.68
CA ARG A 157 22.00 -5.12 -6.50
C ARG A 157 22.35 -6.23 -5.50
N THR A 158 22.38 -5.88 -4.22
CA THR A 158 22.60 -6.86 -3.15
C THR A 158 21.42 -7.85 -3.05
N PRO A 159 21.63 -9.05 -2.49
CA PRO A 159 20.54 -10.02 -2.31
C PRO A 159 19.38 -9.50 -1.45
N THR A 160 19.64 -8.55 -0.54
CA THR A 160 18.66 -7.92 0.35
C THR A 160 17.89 -6.77 -0.31
N ALA A 161 18.37 -6.24 -1.45
CA ALA A 161 17.76 -5.12 -2.14
C ALA A 161 16.40 -5.50 -2.72
N GLN A 162 15.48 -4.55 -2.70
CA GLN A 162 14.15 -4.68 -3.27
C GLN A 162 14.03 -3.84 -4.56
N TRP A 163 13.07 -4.15 -5.40
CA TRP A 163 12.78 -3.44 -6.65
C TRP A 163 11.58 -2.52 -6.44
N THR A 164 11.77 -1.21 -6.59
CA THR A 164 10.66 -0.26 -6.55
C THR A 164 9.70 -0.52 -7.71
N ALA A 165 8.46 -0.84 -7.40
CA ALA A 165 7.46 -1.10 -8.43
C ALA A 165 7.13 0.17 -9.23
N THR A 166 6.91 0.01 -10.52
CA THR A 166 6.32 1.03 -11.39
C THR A 166 4.83 0.73 -11.48
N ALA A 167 4.09 1.14 -10.45
CA ALA A 167 2.69 0.81 -10.30
C ALA A 167 1.92 1.89 -9.52
N ALA A 168 0.61 1.93 -9.69
CA ALA A 168 -0.32 2.75 -8.93
C ALA A 168 -1.56 1.94 -8.55
N GLY A 169 -2.13 2.27 -7.39
CA GLY A 169 -3.42 1.77 -6.95
C GLY A 169 -4.29 2.92 -6.43
N ALA A 170 -5.59 2.83 -6.70
CA ALA A 170 -6.59 3.78 -6.23
C ALA A 170 -7.82 3.05 -5.70
N CYS A 171 -8.37 3.52 -4.59
CA CYS A 171 -9.60 3.03 -3.96
C CYS A 171 -10.55 4.20 -3.71
N LEU A 172 -11.82 4.05 -4.07
CA LEU A 172 -12.88 4.97 -3.66
C LEU A 172 -13.58 4.42 -2.42
N LEU A 173 -13.51 5.17 -1.33
CA LEU A 173 -14.19 4.85 -0.08
C LEU A 173 -15.53 5.57 -0.01
N ARG A 174 -16.55 4.88 0.54
CA ARG A 174 -17.85 5.45 0.88
C ARG A 174 -18.24 5.08 2.30
N PRO A 175 -19.05 5.92 3.00
CA PRO A 175 -19.50 5.63 4.38
C PRO A 175 -20.30 4.33 4.49
N ALA A 176 -21.02 3.95 3.42
CA ALA A 176 -21.84 2.75 3.31
C ALA A 176 -22.05 2.37 1.84
N GLY A 177 -22.57 1.18 1.60
CA GLY A 177 -22.88 0.67 0.27
C GLY A 177 -22.36 -0.73 0.04
N GLU A 178 -22.33 -1.15 -1.22
CA GLU A 178 -21.70 -2.39 -1.63
C GLU A 178 -20.20 -2.23 -1.76
N GLY A 179 -19.42 -3.24 -1.37
CA GLY A 179 -17.95 -3.23 -1.47
C GLY A 179 -17.28 -3.92 -0.28
N VAL A 180 -15.97 -3.98 -0.35
CA VAL A 180 -15.13 -4.54 0.71
C VAL A 180 -15.16 -3.62 1.92
N GLN A 181 -15.45 -4.19 3.09
CA GLN A 181 -15.60 -3.45 4.34
C GLN A 181 -14.25 -3.13 5.00
N LEU A 182 -14.07 -1.89 5.44
CA LEU A 182 -12.98 -1.45 6.31
C LEU A 182 -13.46 -1.51 7.77
N CYS A 183 -13.04 -2.55 8.50
CA CYS A 183 -13.58 -2.82 9.84
C CYS A 183 -12.76 -2.22 10.97
N ALA A 184 -11.45 -2.07 10.77
CA ALA A 184 -10.55 -1.47 11.75
C ALA A 184 -9.31 -0.86 11.08
N ALA A 185 -8.66 0.06 11.81
CA ALA A 185 -7.37 0.61 11.44
C ALA A 185 -6.48 0.81 12.68
N THR A 186 -5.19 0.44 12.57
CA THR A 186 -4.17 0.72 13.59
C THR A 186 -3.07 1.56 12.98
N PHE A 187 -2.91 2.77 13.48
CA PHE A 187 -1.80 3.63 13.09
C PHE A 187 -0.56 3.27 13.89
N GLY A 188 0.52 2.93 13.17
CA GLY A 188 1.77 2.52 13.79
C GLY A 188 2.52 3.66 14.42
N ARG A 189 3.52 3.31 15.22
CA ARG A 189 4.51 4.24 15.80
C ARG A 189 5.81 4.09 15.02
N VAL A 190 6.52 5.20 14.85
CA VAL A 190 7.86 5.18 14.27
C VAL A 190 8.79 4.32 15.13
N GLN A 191 9.50 3.40 14.48
CA GLN A 191 10.48 2.51 15.07
C GLN A 191 11.88 2.82 14.52
N ASP A 192 12.91 2.76 15.35
CA ASP A 192 14.30 2.92 14.93
C ASP A 192 15.16 1.77 15.48
N TYR A 193 15.49 0.84 14.62
CA TYR A 193 16.35 -0.32 14.92
C TYR A 193 17.80 -0.10 14.47
N LYS A 194 18.21 1.14 14.29
CA LYS A 194 19.58 1.57 13.96
C LYS A 194 20.08 1.08 12.60
N ILE A 195 19.18 0.68 11.70
CA ILE A 195 19.53 0.30 10.33
C ILE A 195 19.93 1.55 9.54
N LYS A 196 20.99 1.45 8.73
CA LYS A 196 21.51 2.51 7.85
C LYS A 196 21.62 2.05 6.39
N ASP A 197 21.55 0.73 6.14
CA ASP A 197 21.73 0.17 4.81
C ASP A 197 20.45 0.27 3.99
N ILE A 198 20.45 1.17 3.01
CA ILE A 198 19.33 1.36 2.07
C ILE A 198 19.07 0.13 1.18
N ASN A 199 20.04 -0.77 1.08
CA ASN A 199 19.86 -2.01 0.34
C ASN A 199 19.21 -3.12 1.19
N ASN A 200 18.83 -2.82 2.44
CA ASN A 200 18.15 -3.75 3.33
C ASN A 200 16.99 -3.08 4.07
N MET A 201 16.07 -2.46 3.31
CA MET A 201 14.90 -1.78 3.89
C MET A 201 13.95 -2.75 4.59
N GLY A 202 13.88 -4.01 4.16
CA GLY A 202 13.11 -5.04 4.84
C GLY A 202 13.51 -5.21 6.31
N ALA A 203 14.81 -5.12 6.63
CA ALA A 203 15.29 -5.17 8.02
C ALA A 203 14.88 -3.93 8.83
N ALA A 204 14.78 -2.75 8.21
CA ALA A 204 14.30 -1.54 8.87
C ALA A 204 12.79 -1.60 9.14
N MET A 205 12.01 -2.15 8.21
CA MET A 205 10.54 -2.12 8.24
C MET A 205 9.91 -3.29 9.02
N ALA A 206 10.53 -4.48 9.05
CA ALA A 206 9.96 -5.66 9.69
C ALA A 206 9.60 -5.43 11.18
N PRO A 207 10.42 -4.74 12.01
CA PRO A 207 10.06 -4.45 13.39
C PRO A 207 8.84 -3.53 13.54
N ALA A 208 8.65 -2.57 12.61
CA ALA A 208 7.48 -1.70 12.62
C ALA A 208 6.20 -2.49 12.30
N ALA A 209 6.27 -3.42 11.34
CA ALA A 209 5.17 -4.32 11.02
C ALA A 209 4.83 -5.22 12.21
N ALA A 210 5.84 -5.83 12.86
CA ALA A 210 5.65 -6.68 14.04
C ALA A 210 4.97 -5.90 15.18
N ALA A 211 5.48 -4.70 15.51
CA ALA A 211 4.94 -3.88 16.58
C ALA A 211 3.48 -3.46 16.31
N THR A 212 3.14 -3.11 15.07
CA THR A 212 1.78 -2.72 14.70
C THR A 212 0.82 -3.90 14.73
N LEU A 213 1.23 -5.07 14.22
CA LEU A 213 0.42 -6.29 14.27
C LEU A 213 0.16 -6.73 15.72
N LEU A 214 1.18 -6.76 16.57
CA LEU A 214 1.05 -7.13 17.99
C LEU A 214 0.05 -6.21 18.72
N ARG A 215 0.09 -4.91 18.45
CA ARG A 215 -0.88 -3.97 19.02
C ARG A 215 -2.29 -4.25 18.56
N TYR A 216 -2.48 -4.39 17.25
CA TYR A 216 -3.78 -4.71 16.69
C TYR A 216 -4.36 -5.99 17.33
N LEU A 217 -3.59 -7.07 17.38
CA LEU A 217 -4.04 -8.34 17.97
C LEU A 217 -4.40 -8.18 19.45
N LYS A 218 -3.57 -7.46 20.22
CA LYS A 218 -3.86 -7.13 21.63
C LYS A 218 -5.13 -6.31 21.78
N ASP A 219 -5.28 -5.26 21.00
CA ASP A 219 -6.38 -4.30 21.11
C ASP A 219 -7.72 -4.97 20.73
N THR A 220 -7.71 -5.86 19.75
CA THR A 220 -8.92 -6.54 19.26
C THR A 220 -9.21 -7.87 19.98
N GLY A 221 -8.21 -8.45 20.65
CA GLY A 221 -8.29 -9.80 21.23
C GLY A 221 -8.28 -10.90 20.15
N SER A 222 -7.85 -10.58 18.93
CA SER A 222 -7.77 -11.53 17.82
C SER A 222 -6.44 -12.27 17.81
N ALA A 223 -6.44 -13.46 17.18
CA ALA A 223 -5.26 -14.24 16.90
C ALA A 223 -4.95 -14.26 15.38
N PRO A 224 -3.71 -14.52 14.95
CA PRO A 224 -3.38 -14.62 13.53
C PRO A 224 -4.25 -15.62 12.75
N ALA A 225 -4.71 -16.69 13.40
CA ALA A 225 -5.56 -17.72 12.82
C ALA A 225 -6.98 -17.25 12.48
N ASP A 226 -7.42 -16.11 13.01
CA ASP A 226 -8.74 -15.53 12.74
C ASP A 226 -8.83 -14.89 11.35
N PHE A 227 -7.72 -14.81 10.65
CA PHE A 227 -7.61 -14.18 9.33
C PHE A 227 -7.25 -15.20 8.27
N ASP A 228 -7.89 -15.10 7.09
CA ASP A 228 -7.53 -15.93 5.94
C ASP A 228 -6.10 -15.64 5.49
N ARG A 229 -5.72 -14.36 5.51
CA ARG A 229 -4.35 -13.90 5.19
C ARG A 229 -4.00 -12.64 5.99
N ILE A 230 -2.71 -12.51 6.26
CA ILE A 230 -2.09 -11.30 6.79
C ILE A 230 -1.09 -10.84 5.74
N TYR A 231 -1.46 -9.77 5.03
CA TYR A 231 -0.63 -9.21 3.97
C TYR A 231 0.29 -8.12 4.52
N THR A 232 1.58 -8.17 4.14
CA THR A 232 2.49 -7.03 4.30
C THR A 232 2.75 -6.36 2.95
N GLY A 233 3.04 -5.06 2.97
CA GLY A 233 3.12 -4.25 1.76
C GLY A 233 4.35 -4.54 0.91
N ASP A 234 5.51 -4.50 1.52
CA ASP A 234 6.77 -4.55 0.79
C ASP A 234 7.98 -4.90 1.67
N LEU A 235 7.83 -5.86 2.57
CA LEU A 235 8.95 -6.38 3.35
C LEU A 235 9.92 -7.20 2.51
N GLY A 236 9.41 -7.82 1.45
CA GLY A 236 10.15 -8.75 0.61
C GLY A 236 10.50 -10.05 1.34
N HIS A 237 11.31 -10.89 0.69
CA HIS A 237 11.71 -12.19 1.27
C HIS A 237 12.46 -12.03 2.59
N VAL A 238 13.44 -11.12 2.64
CA VAL A 238 14.28 -10.89 3.82
C VAL A 238 13.48 -10.31 4.97
N GLY A 239 12.76 -9.20 4.74
CA GLY A 239 11.96 -8.57 5.79
C GLY A 239 10.78 -9.42 6.24
N GLY A 240 10.16 -10.18 5.34
CA GLY A 240 9.10 -11.14 5.67
C GLY A 240 9.58 -12.27 6.55
N GLN A 241 10.82 -12.77 6.35
CA GLN A 241 11.43 -13.75 7.27
C GLN A 241 11.69 -13.13 8.63
N LEU A 242 12.30 -11.93 8.68
CA LEU A 242 12.54 -11.22 9.93
C LEU A 242 11.25 -10.94 10.71
N LEU A 243 10.16 -10.59 10.02
CA LEU A 243 8.85 -10.42 10.67
C LEU A 243 8.41 -11.72 11.37
N ARG A 244 8.49 -12.86 10.67
CA ARG A 244 8.12 -14.17 11.26
C ARG A 244 8.98 -14.52 12.47
N ASP A 245 10.28 -14.26 12.40
CA ASP A 245 11.23 -14.55 13.49
C ASP A 245 10.95 -13.65 14.70
N LEU A 246 10.69 -12.36 14.51
CA LEU A 246 10.31 -11.44 15.56
C LEU A 246 9.01 -11.85 16.27
N LEU A 247 7.99 -12.23 15.50
CA LEU A 247 6.72 -12.68 16.06
C LEU A 247 6.85 -14.06 16.77
N ALA A 248 7.67 -14.95 16.23
CA ALA A 248 7.95 -16.23 16.89
C ALA A 248 8.64 -16.05 18.26
N ALA A 249 9.53 -15.05 18.38
CA ALA A 249 10.13 -14.69 19.66
C ALA A 249 9.09 -14.20 20.70
N GLU A 250 7.98 -13.63 20.26
CA GLU A 250 6.82 -13.24 21.08
C GLU A 250 5.79 -14.38 21.23
N GLY A 251 6.13 -15.61 20.80
CA GLY A 251 5.26 -16.78 20.90
C GLY A 251 4.15 -16.85 19.84
N LEU A 252 4.20 -16.03 18.80
CA LEU A 252 3.20 -15.97 17.73
C LEU A 252 3.71 -16.59 16.42
N LEU A 253 3.04 -17.66 15.97
CA LEU A 253 3.34 -18.29 14.68
C LEU A 253 2.47 -17.70 13.55
N LEU A 254 3.11 -17.06 12.59
CA LEU A 254 2.45 -16.42 11.45
C LEU A 254 2.46 -17.36 10.22
N LYS A 255 1.48 -18.28 10.14
CA LYS A 255 1.37 -19.30 9.08
C LYS A 255 0.71 -18.81 7.79
N ASN A 256 -0.11 -17.77 7.88
CA ASN A 256 -0.94 -17.23 6.80
C ASN A 256 -0.43 -15.88 6.27
N HIS A 257 0.85 -15.57 6.49
CA HIS A 257 1.51 -14.37 6.00
C HIS A 257 1.81 -14.44 4.51
N VAL A 258 1.56 -13.33 3.81
CA VAL A 258 1.90 -13.09 2.41
C VAL A 258 2.46 -11.67 2.29
N ASP A 259 3.56 -11.50 1.58
CA ASP A 259 4.12 -10.17 1.30
C ASP A 259 3.81 -9.75 -0.13
N CYS A 260 3.28 -8.55 -0.33
CA CYS A 260 2.89 -8.03 -1.65
C CYS A 260 4.11 -7.93 -2.58
N GLY A 261 5.27 -7.53 -2.06
CA GLY A 261 6.50 -7.48 -2.85
C GLY A 261 7.01 -8.85 -3.29
N CYS A 262 6.68 -9.91 -2.53
CA CYS A 262 7.03 -11.29 -2.91
C CYS A 262 6.09 -11.86 -3.97
N VAL A 263 4.81 -11.48 -3.99
CA VAL A 263 3.84 -12.05 -4.94
C VAL A 263 3.72 -11.26 -6.24
N LEU A 264 4.16 -9.99 -6.24
CA LEU A 264 4.11 -9.13 -7.43
C LEU A 264 5.09 -9.58 -8.52
N TYR A 265 6.25 -10.11 -8.13
CA TYR A 265 7.32 -10.50 -9.04
C TYR A 265 7.73 -11.95 -8.85
N ASP A 266 8.21 -12.56 -9.93
CA ASP A 266 8.93 -13.83 -9.89
C ASP A 266 10.42 -13.55 -9.62
N ALA A 267 10.88 -13.85 -8.41
CA ALA A 267 12.26 -13.60 -8.01
C ALA A 267 13.29 -14.47 -8.76
N ALA A 268 12.88 -15.59 -9.34
CA ALA A 268 13.74 -16.47 -10.13
C ALA A 268 13.96 -15.90 -11.54
N GLU A 269 12.88 -15.40 -12.17
CA GLU A 269 12.91 -14.95 -13.57
C GLU A 269 13.18 -13.43 -13.69
N GLN A 270 12.72 -12.65 -12.71
CA GLN A 270 12.78 -11.19 -12.75
C GLN A 270 13.79 -10.63 -11.75
N THR A 271 14.97 -10.35 -12.00
CA THR A 271 16.09 -9.82 -11.19
C THR A 271 15.75 -8.81 -10.06
N VAL A 272 14.69 -9.08 -9.27
CA VAL A 272 14.17 -8.22 -8.19
C VAL A 272 14.79 -8.48 -6.81
N LYS A 273 15.62 -9.54 -6.68
CA LYS A 273 16.32 -9.93 -5.44
C LYS A 273 15.35 -10.25 -4.30
N SER A 274 15.24 -9.37 -3.29
CA SER A 274 14.37 -9.59 -2.13
C SER A 274 12.87 -9.36 -2.42
N GLY A 275 12.48 -9.01 -3.64
CA GLY A 275 11.10 -8.75 -4.03
C GLY A 275 10.81 -7.30 -4.36
N GLY A 276 9.53 -6.95 -4.46
CA GLY A 276 9.06 -5.60 -4.75
C GLY A 276 9.09 -4.67 -3.55
N SER A 277 9.08 -3.37 -3.81
CA SER A 277 8.97 -2.28 -2.83
C SER A 277 8.20 -1.11 -3.41
N GLY A 278 7.88 -0.16 -2.56
CA GLY A 278 7.23 1.10 -2.93
C GLY A 278 5.72 1.13 -2.66
N PRO A 279 5.13 2.32 -2.49
CA PRO A 279 3.71 2.48 -2.26
C PRO A 279 2.85 2.00 -3.43
N GLY A 280 3.38 2.05 -4.66
CA GLY A 280 2.73 1.45 -5.83
C GLY A 280 2.71 -0.08 -5.78
N CYS A 281 3.71 -0.73 -5.17
CA CYS A 281 3.76 -2.18 -5.00
C CYS A 281 2.55 -2.66 -4.18
N CYS A 282 2.44 -2.21 -2.94
CA CYS A 282 1.37 -2.66 -2.05
C CYS A 282 -0.02 -2.21 -2.55
N ALA A 283 -0.14 -1.01 -3.12
CA ALA A 283 -1.42 -0.50 -3.63
C ALA A 283 -1.92 -1.28 -4.84
N SER A 284 -1.04 -1.60 -5.80
CA SER A 284 -1.45 -2.39 -6.98
C SER A 284 -1.84 -3.82 -6.61
N VAL A 285 -1.11 -4.46 -5.70
CA VAL A 285 -1.47 -5.80 -5.20
C VAL A 285 -2.77 -5.75 -4.40
N LEU A 286 -2.98 -4.72 -3.56
CA LEU A 286 -4.24 -4.52 -2.87
C LEU A 286 -5.40 -4.43 -3.86
N CYS A 287 -5.31 -3.49 -4.83
CA CYS A 287 -6.38 -3.20 -5.77
C CYS A 287 -6.61 -4.33 -6.79
N GLY A 288 -5.53 -4.93 -7.33
CA GLY A 288 -5.65 -5.95 -8.37
C GLY A 288 -5.85 -7.39 -7.86
N HIS A 289 -5.38 -7.68 -6.64
CA HIS A 289 -5.32 -9.07 -6.17
C HIS A 289 -6.08 -9.32 -4.87
N ILE A 290 -5.96 -8.44 -3.86
CA ILE A 290 -6.56 -8.66 -2.55
C ILE A 290 -8.06 -8.32 -2.56
N LEU A 291 -8.41 -7.10 -2.98
CA LEU A 291 -9.81 -6.65 -3.02
C LEU A 291 -10.70 -7.54 -3.89
N PRO A 292 -10.30 -7.94 -5.13
CA PRO A 292 -11.10 -8.87 -5.93
C PRO A 292 -11.35 -10.24 -5.27
N ARG A 293 -10.44 -10.72 -4.41
CA ARG A 293 -10.64 -11.97 -3.66
C ARG A 293 -11.64 -11.83 -2.53
N LEU A 294 -11.64 -10.67 -1.87
CA LEU A 294 -12.64 -10.34 -0.86
C LEU A 294 -14.03 -10.14 -1.50
N GLU A 295 -14.10 -9.44 -2.65
CA GLU A 295 -15.36 -9.26 -3.40
C GLU A 295 -15.98 -10.58 -3.84
N LYS A 296 -15.14 -11.52 -4.31
CA LYS A 296 -15.58 -12.87 -4.71
C LYS A 296 -15.84 -13.81 -3.51
N GLY A 297 -15.55 -13.37 -2.28
CA GLY A 297 -15.71 -14.21 -1.08
C GLY A 297 -14.69 -15.36 -0.96
N THR A 298 -13.67 -15.43 -1.83
CA THR A 298 -12.60 -16.44 -1.74
C THR A 298 -11.65 -16.18 -0.58
N GLN A 299 -11.64 -14.95 -0.07
CA GLN A 299 -11.13 -14.55 1.24
C GLN A 299 -12.24 -13.75 1.93
N LYS A 300 -12.39 -13.94 3.23
CA LYS A 300 -13.48 -13.31 4.00
C LYS A 300 -12.96 -12.23 4.93
N ARG A 301 -11.79 -12.44 5.53
CA ARG A 301 -11.21 -11.55 6.52
C ARG A 301 -9.69 -11.51 6.39
N VAL A 302 -9.13 -10.34 6.11
CA VAL A 302 -7.68 -10.17 5.93
C VAL A 302 -7.18 -8.95 6.69
N LEU A 303 -5.91 -8.98 7.08
CA LEU A 303 -5.16 -7.80 7.50
C LEU A 303 -4.28 -7.33 6.35
N PHE A 304 -4.26 -6.03 6.10
CA PHE A 304 -3.34 -5.37 5.19
C PHE A 304 -2.47 -4.40 5.96
N ILE A 305 -1.16 -4.67 5.98
CA ILE A 305 -0.14 -3.93 6.74
C ILE A 305 0.84 -3.32 5.76
N ALA A 306 0.67 -2.07 5.40
CA ALA A 306 1.64 -1.38 4.57
C ALA A 306 2.79 -0.85 5.44
N THR A 307 4.02 -1.03 4.96
CA THR A 307 5.26 -0.73 5.67
C THR A 307 6.02 0.40 4.97
N GLY A 308 6.68 1.28 5.71
CA GLY A 308 7.39 2.42 5.15
C GLY A 308 8.72 2.68 5.84
N ALA A 309 9.79 2.84 5.05
CA ALA A 309 11.07 3.33 5.48
C ALA A 309 11.09 4.87 5.35
N LEU A 310 11.15 5.56 6.49
CA LEU A 310 11.04 7.03 6.55
C LEU A 310 12.42 7.66 6.33
N MET A 311 12.79 7.81 5.08
CA MET A 311 14.06 8.42 4.69
C MET A 311 13.85 9.42 3.55
N SER A 312 14.80 10.31 3.38
CA SER A 312 14.86 11.29 2.30
C SER A 312 16.27 11.31 1.69
N GLN A 313 16.41 11.94 0.54
CA GLN A 313 17.72 12.17 -0.06
C GLN A 313 18.67 12.87 0.93
N THR A 314 18.17 13.83 1.69
CA THR A 314 18.96 14.57 2.69
C THR A 314 19.46 13.64 3.80
N THR A 315 18.58 12.87 4.42
CA THR A 315 18.95 11.96 5.51
C THR A 315 19.88 10.84 5.03
N PHE A 316 19.70 10.36 3.79
CA PHE A 316 20.63 9.43 3.16
C PHE A 316 22.04 10.02 2.98
N LEU A 317 22.15 11.23 2.45
CA LEU A 317 23.45 11.91 2.28
C LEU A 317 24.12 12.21 3.61
N GLN A 318 23.36 12.47 4.66
CA GLN A 318 23.83 12.68 6.03
C GLN A 318 24.19 11.36 6.75
N LYS A 319 23.99 10.20 6.11
CA LYS A 319 24.23 8.86 6.68
C LYS A 319 23.44 8.60 7.96
N GLU A 320 22.23 9.15 8.03
CA GLU A 320 21.32 8.93 9.13
C GLU A 320 20.76 7.51 9.15
N ARG A 321 20.14 7.15 10.24
CA ARG A 321 19.39 5.88 10.39
C ARG A 321 18.12 5.94 9.58
N ILE A 322 17.56 4.77 9.31
CA ILE A 322 16.30 4.58 8.59
C ILE A 322 15.22 4.22 9.61
N PRO A 323 14.50 5.20 10.20
CA PRO A 323 13.32 4.90 10.98
C PRO A 323 12.23 4.35 10.07
N ALA A 324 11.36 3.51 10.61
CA ALA A 324 10.29 2.87 9.86
C ALA A 324 8.95 2.97 10.58
N ILE A 325 7.88 2.87 9.81
CA ILE A 325 6.50 2.86 10.30
C ILE A 325 5.70 1.79 9.57
N ALA A 326 4.63 1.30 10.17
CA ALA A 326 3.67 0.43 9.51
C ALA A 326 2.26 0.79 9.95
N HIS A 327 1.34 0.88 8.99
CA HIS A 327 -0.09 1.07 9.27
C HIS A 327 -0.85 -0.18 8.85
N LEU A 328 -1.91 -0.50 9.59
CA LEU A 328 -2.71 -1.71 9.40
C LEU A 328 -4.17 -1.35 9.21
N VAL A 329 -4.83 -2.01 8.26
CA VAL A 329 -6.30 -2.02 8.13
C VAL A 329 -6.82 -3.45 8.09
N GLU A 330 -7.97 -3.68 8.72
CA GLU A 330 -8.74 -4.92 8.61
C GLU A 330 -9.78 -4.77 7.52
N LEU A 331 -9.76 -5.69 6.56
CA LEU A 331 -10.67 -5.75 5.43
C LEU A 331 -11.52 -7.02 5.51
N ARG A 332 -12.81 -6.89 5.20
CA ARG A 332 -13.74 -8.02 5.14
C ARG A 332 -14.50 -8.03 3.82
N SER A 333 -14.84 -9.23 3.37
CA SER A 333 -15.73 -9.41 2.23
C SER A 333 -17.06 -8.67 2.45
N PRO A 334 -17.73 -8.22 1.36
CA PRO A 334 -19.08 -7.69 1.45
C PRO A 334 -19.99 -8.66 2.20
N GLN A 335 -20.87 -8.13 3.05
CA GLN A 335 -21.94 -8.96 3.61
C GLN A 335 -22.82 -9.44 2.46
N GLN A 336 -22.95 -10.75 2.30
CA GLN A 336 -23.98 -11.30 1.42
C GLN A 336 -25.33 -10.82 1.94
N LYS A 337 -26.11 -10.16 1.08
CA LYS A 337 -27.52 -9.97 1.38
C LYS A 337 -28.10 -11.36 1.54
N GLU A 338 -28.59 -11.72 2.74
CA GLU A 338 -29.47 -12.88 2.86
C GLU A 338 -30.61 -12.60 1.89
N GLU A 339 -30.67 -13.37 0.81
CA GLU A 339 -31.87 -13.45 -0.01
C GLU A 339 -32.94 -14.01 0.92
N ASN A 340 -33.75 -13.11 1.49
CA ASN A 340 -35.00 -13.49 2.14
C ASN A 340 -35.87 -14.10 1.04
N GLY A 341 -35.85 -15.45 0.98
CA GLY A 341 -36.73 -16.26 0.18
C GLY A 341 -38.17 -16.20 0.69
#